data_38c85dfcd7905f16503f2645445cff90
#
_entry.id   38c85dfcd7905f16503f2645445cff90
#
_cell.length_a   1.000
_cell.length_b   1.000
_cell.length_c   1.000
_cell.angle_alpha   90.00
_cell.angle_beta   90.00
_cell.angle_gamma   90.00
#
_symmetry.space_group_name_H-M   'P 1'
#
loop_
_entity.id
_entity.type
_entity.pdbx_description
1 polymer ?
#
loop_
_entity_poly.entity_id
_entity_poly.type
_entity_poly.pdbx_seq_one_letter_code
_entity_poly.pdbx_strand_id
1 'polypeptide(L)'
;MNVFAHHDPAQLTALAKALFAEERTSKTVLNGWFLAQEIATDVAKESHSDLETCAAEKLEAIVARLPLDISDNAVFAGTQRDAFAASYALINPAFTVESFRGYCDPLEVYDFATPTEEVPQSRIDAQRERAADSDYVRTLSRVYADCAQDTEEVAYFIEQVTGHLIPDFRRAIRVGLEALRGEIAQALPRTDPAHADNLRAMDRSLACALTLAGRYAALAREKADAAEGEAKERFALMAETLDRVPRLGARTTYEAMQSFLLLWEVMCLEQAPNPFAFSVGNADRIFEPYRAA
;
A
#
# COMPACT_ATOMS: atom_id res chain seq x y z
N MET A 1 -0.33 -28.16 0.65
CA MET A 1 0.20 -28.73 -0.62
C MET A 1 1.25 -27.77 -1.13
N ASN A 2 2.41 -28.21 -1.58
CA ASN A 2 3.45 -27.30 -2.09
C ASN A 2 3.23 -27.13 -3.60
N VAL A 3 2.53 -26.08 -3.99
CA VAL A 3 2.18 -25.77 -5.39
C VAL A 3 3.42 -25.62 -6.29
N PHE A 4 4.57 -25.32 -5.69
CA PHE A 4 5.83 -25.14 -6.40
C PHE A 4 6.73 -26.38 -6.34
N ALA A 5 6.29 -27.48 -5.72
CA ALA A 5 7.10 -28.70 -5.56
C ALA A 5 7.44 -29.43 -6.87
N HIS A 6 6.74 -29.09 -7.95
CA HIS A 6 6.91 -29.72 -9.26
C HIS A 6 7.87 -28.96 -10.19
N HIS A 7 8.35 -27.78 -9.77
CA HIS A 7 9.29 -26.99 -10.57
C HIS A 7 10.73 -27.29 -10.14
N ASP A 8 11.56 -27.61 -11.10
CA ASP A 8 12.99 -27.66 -10.85
C ASP A 8 13.58 -26.22 -10.68
N PRO A 9 14.79 -26.09 -10.10
CA PRO A 9 15.41 -24.78 -9.90
C PRO A 9 15.61 -23.96 -11.18
N ALA A 10 15.79 -24.60 -12.32
CA ALA A 10 15.95 -23.91 -13.60
C ALA A 10 14.63 -23.31 -14.08
N GLN A 11 13.51 -24.04 -13.90
CA GLN A 11 12.16 -23.55 -14.20
C GLN A 11 11.80 -22.38 -13.30
N LEU A 12 12.05 -22.44 -11.98
CA LEU A 12 11.82 -21.35 -11.05
C LEU A 12 12.66 -20.12 -11.41
N THR A 13 13.93 -20.31 -11.80
CA THR A 13 14.81 -19.23 -12.26
C THR A 13 14.28 -18.59 -13.54
N ALA A 14 13.79 -19.38 -14.49
CA ALA A 14 13.22 -18.87 -15.74
C ALA A 14 11.94 -18.06 -15.47
N LEU A 15 11.07 -18.56 -14.59
CA LEU A 15 9.86 -17.85 -14.16
C LEU A 15 10.20 -16.51 -13.49
N ALA A 16 11.13 -16.51 -12.54
CA ALA A 16 11.57 -15.28 -11.88
C ALA A 16 12.11 -14.24 -12.88
N LYS A 17 12.94 -14.68 -13.85
CA LYS A 17 13.45 -13.79 -14.90
C LYS A 17 12.33 -13.23 -15.78
N ALA A 18 11.32 -14.03 -16.11
CA ALA A 18 10.18 -13.59 -16.90
C ALA A 18 9.35 -12.53 -16.12
N LEU A 19 9.11 -12.77 -14.82
CA LEU A 19 8.43 -11.82 -13.93
C LEU A 19 9.19 -10.49 -13.83
N PHE A 20 10.49 -10.52 -13.65
CA PHE A 20 11.33 -9.33 -13.64
C PHE A 20 11.31 -8.56 -14.96
N ALA A 21 11.37 -9.29 -16.09
CA ALA A 21 11.31 -8.66 -17.40
C ALA A 21 9.97 -7.97 -17.64
N GLU A 22 8.88 -8.60 -17.21
CA GLU A 22 7.53 -8.04 -17.31
C GLU A 22 7.37 -6.80 -16.43
N GLU A 23 7.85 -6.84 -15.18
CA GLU A 23 7.84 -5.68 -14.28
C GLU A 23 8.61 -4.48 -14.85
N ARG A 24 9.77 -4.73 -15.42
CA ARG A 24 10.60 -3.64 -16.00
C ARG A 24 10.01 -3.01 -17.24
N THR A 25 9.10 -3.69 -17.91
CA THR A 25 8.44 -3.20 -19.12
C THR A 25 7.04 -2.66 -18.87
N SER A 26 6.44 -3.00 -17.72
CA SER A 26 5.15 -2.43 -17.34
C SER A 26 5.34 -0.98 -16.93
N LYS A 27 4.65 -0.10 -17.63
CA LYS A 27 4.59 1.31 -17.22
C LYS A 27 3.75 1.44 -15.96
N THR A 28 4.22 2.25 -15.04
CA THR A 28 3.44 2.63 -13.88
C THR A 28 2.26 3.48 -14.32
N VAL A 29 1.06 3.11 -13.95
CA VAL A 29 -0.17 3.81 -14.31
C VAL A 29 -0.80 4.47 -13.09
N LEU A 30 -1.42 5.63 -13.28
CA LEU A 30 -1.99 6.46 -12.23
C LEU A 30 -3.42 6.05 -11.84
N ASN A 31 -3.73 4.77 -11.69
CA ASN A 31 -5.12 4.37 -11.43
C ASN A 31 -5.43 4.08 -9.95
N GLY A 32 -4.77 3.13 -9.33
CA GLY A 32 -5.12 2.71 -7.97
C GLY A 32 -4.75 3.74 -6.90
N TRP A 33 -3.54 4.25 -6.91
CA TRP A 33 -3.08 5.29 -5.99
C TRP A 33 -3.82 6.60 -6.16
N PHE A 34 -4.11 6.96 -7.40
CA PHE A 34 -4.89 8.16 -7.71
C PHE A 34 -6.29 8.05 -7.13
N LEU A 35 -6.96 6.92 -7.35
CA LEU A 35 -8.29 6.68 -6.80
C LEU A 35 -8.28 6.65 -5.26
N ALA A 36 -7.25 6.10 -4.64
CA ALA A 36 -7.07 6.14 -3.19
C ALA A 36 -7.01 7.60 -2.68
N GLN A 37 -6.30 8.46 -3.38
CA GLN A 37 -6.22 9.87 -3.03
C GLN A 37 -7.56 10.60 -3.24
N GLU A 38 -8.28 10.33 -4.33
CA GLU A 38 -9.62 10.89 -4.53
C GLU A 38 -10.55 10.50 -3.40
N ILE A 39 -10.57 9.22 -3.02
CA ILE A 39 -11.37 8.71 -1.90
C ILE A 39 -10.97 9.39 -0.59
N ALA A 40 -9.67 9.50 -0.31
CA ALA A 40 -9.17 10.16 0.90
C ALA A 40 -9.57 11.64 0.97
N THR A 41 -9.53 12.34 -0.17
CA THR A 41 -9.93 13.75 -0.27
C THR A 41 -11.43 13.93 0.02
N ASP A 42 -12.27 13.04 -0.50
CA ASP A 42 -13.72 13.08 -0.26
C ASP A 42 -14.02 12.88 1.24
N VAL A 43 -13.41 11.85 1.84
CA VAL A 43 -13.59 11.58 3.28
C VAL A 43 -13.11 12.77 4.12
N ALA A 44 -11.96 13.35 3.79
CA ALA A 44 -11.43 14.49 4.54
C ALA A 44 -12.34 15.73 4.51
N LYS A 45 -13.08 15.92 3.42
CA LYS A 45 -14.05 17.03 3.31
C LYS A 45 -15.32 16.81 4.13
N GLU A 46 -15.72 15.56 4.30
CA GLU A 46 -16.94 15.18 5.01
C GLU A 46 -16.70 14.91 6.50
N SER A 47 -15.47 14.52 6.86
CA SER A 47 -15.12 14.20 8.25
C SER A 47 -15.06 15.46 9.11
N HIS A 48 -15.62 15.34 10.32
CA HIS A 48 -15.52 16.31 11.39
C HIS A 48 -14.74 15.76 12.59
N SER A 49 -14.06 14.63 12.39
CA SER A 49 -13.29 13.94 13.40
C SER A 49 -11.92 14.60 13.64
N ASP A 50 -11.26 14.23 14.73
CA ASP A 50 -9.84 14.53 14.93
C ASP A 50 -8.95 13.93 13.84
N LEU A 51 -7.70 14.33 13.81
CA LEU A 51 -6.74 13.96 12.75
C LEU A 51 -6.54 12.45 12.66
N GLU A 52 -6.39 11.77 13.78
CA GLU A 52 -6.13 10.34 13.89
C GLU A 52 -7.35 9.54 13.45
N THR A 53 -8.53 9.92 13.89
CA THR A 53 -9.79 9.29 13.48
C THR A 53 -10.05 9.52 12.00
N CYS A 54 -9.84 10.72 11.49
CA CYS A 54 -9.98 11.03 10.06
C CYS A 54 -9.01 10.21 9.21
N ALA A 55 -7.77 9.99 9.67
CA ALA A 55 -6.81 9.13 8.97
C ALA A 55 -7.33 7.68 8.86
N ALA A 56 -7.88 7.14 9.95
CA ALA A 56 -8.49 5.81 9.93
C ALA A 56 -9.73 5.74 9.02
N GLU A 57 -10.58 6.77 9.02
CA GLU A 57 -11.76 6.86 8.13
C GLU A 57 -11.37 6.88 6.65
N LYS A 58 -10.31 7.61 6.29
CA LYS A 58 -9.76 7.59 4.93
C LYS A 58 -9.32 6.20 4.52
N LEU A 59 -8.53 5.53 5.37
CA LEU A 59 -8.04 4.18 5.08
C LEU A 59 -9.18 3.17 4.98
N GLU A 60 -10.19 3.23 5.85
CA GLU A 60 -11.40 2.40 5.77
C GLU A 60 -12.11 2.57 4.43
N ALA A 61 -12.31 3.82 4.01
CA ALA A 61 -12.95 4.10 2.73
C ALA A 61 -12.12 3.61 1.54
N ILE A 62 -10.80 3.78 1.59
CA ILE A 62 -9.87 3.31 0.55
C ILE A 62 -9.97 1.78 0.43
N VAL A 63 -9.73 1.04 1.50
CA VAL A 63 -9.70 -0.43 1.44
C VAL A 63 -11.08 -1.04 1.12
N ALA A 64 -12.17 -0.30 1.37
CA ALA A 64 -13.50 -0.73 1.02
C ALA A 64 -13.86 -0.51 -0.46
N ARG A 65 -13.38 0.57 -1.07
CA ARG A 65 -13.86 1.06 -2.39
C ARG A 65 -12.90 0.76 -3.54
N LEU A 66 -11.57 0.60 -3.26
CA LEU A 66 -10.62 0.34 -4.34
C LEU A 66 -10.97 -0.95 -5.09
N PRO A 67 -10.98 -0.92 -6.42
CA PRO A 67 -11.04 -2.14 -7.20
C PRO A 67 -9.76 -2.95 -6.97
N LEU A 68 -9.90 -4.25 -6.81
CA LEU A 68 -8.78 -5.16 -6.62
C LEU A 68 -8.61 -6.02 -7.87
N ASP A 69 -7.37 -6.38 -8.17
CA ASP A 69 -7.03 -7.37 -9.17
C ASP A 69 -5.94 -8.31 -8.66
N ILE A 70 -5.93 -9.50 -9.19
CA ILE A 70 -4.86 -10.50 -9.00
C ILE A 70 -4.50 -10.99 -10.40
N SER A 71 -3.30 -10.67 -10.87
CA SER A 71 -2.86 -11.11 -12.20
C SER A 71 -2.78 -12.65 -12.29
N ASP A 72 -2.95 -13.17 -13.51
CA ASP A 72 -3.01 -14.63 -13.72
C ASP A 72 -1.73 -15.37 -13.31
N ASN A 73 -0.61 -14.68 -13.32
CA ASN A 73 0.69 -15.22 -12.90
C ASN A 73 1.09 -14.81 -11.47
N ALA A 74 0.23 -14.11 -10.73
CA ALA A 74 0.55 -13.66 -9.39
C ALA A 74 0.81 -14.84 -8.45
N VAL A 75 1.86 -14.71 -7.66
CA VAL A 75 2.23 -15.65 -6.59
C VAL A 75 1.61 -15.20 -5.27
N PHE A 76 1.48 -13.89 -5.07
CA PHE A 76 0.90 -13.24 -3.91
C PHE A 76 -0.14 -12.22 -4.34
N ALA A 77 -1.11 -11.96 -3.47
CA ALA A 77 -2.02 -10.85 -3.62
C ALA A 77 -1.38 -9.56 -3.08
N GLY A 78 -1.81 -8.39 -3.61
CA GLY A 78 -1.28 -7.11 -3.17
C GLY A 78 0.13 -6.82 -3.67
N THR A 79 0.50 -7.34 -4.81
CA THR A 79 1.80 -7.07 -5.45
C THR A 79 1.70 -5.86 -6.37
N GLN A 80 2.83 -5.28 -6.75
CA GLN A 80 2.89 -4.16 -7.71
C GLN A 80 2.36 -4.50 -9.10
N ARG A 81 2.02 -5.77 -9.35
CA ARG A 81 1.43 -6.23 -10.61
C ARG A 81 -0.09 -6.12 -10.64
N ASP A 82 -0.72 -5.98 -9.50
CA ASP A 82 -2.15 -5.74 -9.42
C ASP A 82 -2.43 -4.33 -9.96
N ALA A 83 -3.51 -4.14 -10.71
CA ALA A 83 -3.91 -2.84 -11.23
C ALA A 83 -4.00 -1.78 -10.12
N PHE A 84 -4.32 -2.22 -8.91
CA PHE A 84 -4.36 -1.41 -7.71
C PHE A 84 -2.97 -1.00 -7.19
N ALA A 85 -2.00 -1.91 -7.17
CA ALA A 85 -0.66 -1.68 -6.63
C ALA A 85 0.35 -1.23 -7.71
N ALA A 86 0.02 -1.35 -8.98
CA ALA A 86 0.88 -0.96 -10.09
C ALA A 86 0.89 0.55 -10.35
N SER A 87 -0.04 1.30 -9.76
CA SER A 87 -0.08 2.75 -9.94
C SER A 87 0.56 3.46 -8.75
N TYR A 88 1.66 4.09 -9.01
CA TYR A 88 2.35 4.94 -8.05
C TYR A 88 2.19 6.39 -8.50
N ALA A 89 1.27 7.12 -7.88
CA ALA A 89 0.99 8.48 -8.26
C ALA A 89 1.54 9.45 -7.25
N LEU A 90 2.48 10.27 -7.63
CA LEU A 90 2.79 11.50 -6.93
C LEU A 90 1.69 12.52 -7.25
N ILE A 91 0.58 12.45 -6.52
CA ILE A 91 -0.47 13.43 -6.67
C ILE A 91 -0.52 14.29 -5.41
N ASN A 92 0.53 14.99 -5.19
CA ASN A 92 0.47 16.15 -4.36
C ASN A 92 -0.17 17.28 -5.17
N PRO A 93 -1.30 17.86 -4.75
CA PRO A 93 -1.93 18.95 -5.47
C PRO A 93 -1.05 20.20 -5.63
N ALA A 94 -0.10 20.40 -4.70
CA ALA A 94 0.87 21.48 -4.77
C ALA A 94 2.12 21.13 -5.58
N PHE A 95 2.25 19.86 -5.97
CA PHE A 95 3.42 19.34 -6.63
C PHE A 95 3.35 19.57 -8.14
N THR A 96 4.33 20.23 -8.69
CA THR A 96 4.52 20.34 -10.14
C THR A 96 5.75 19.56 -10.54
N VAL A 97 5.66 18.78 -11.62
CA VAL A 97 6.83 18.05 -12.18
C VAL A 97 7.97 18.98 -12.49
N GLU A 98 7.68 20.24 -12.80
CA GLU A 98 8.66 21.29 -13.00
C GLU A 98 9.54 21.54 -11.77
N SER A 99 9.05 21.28 -10.56
CA SER A 99 9.83 21.42 -9.32
C SER A 99 11.03 20.48 -9.25
N PHE A 100 11.06 19.44 -10.07
CA PHE A 100 12.15 18.47 -10.12
C PHE A 100 13.10 18.68 -11.30
N ARG A 101 12.81 19.63 -12.18
CA ARG A 101 13.75 19.96 -13.27
C ARG A 101 15.07 20.46 -12.69
N GLY A 102 16.11 19.72 -12.94
CA GLY A 102 17.46 20.01 -12.42
C GLY A 102 17.93 19.05 -11.33
N TYR A 103 17.01 18.37 -10.63
CA TYR A 103 17.38 17.35 -9.64
C TYR A 103 17.57 15.96 -10.26
N CYS A 104 16.68 15.60 -11.19
CA CYS A 104 16.76 14.34 -11.95
C CYS A 104 16.57 14.65 -13.43
N ASP A 105 17.63 14.52 -14.19
CA ASP A 105 17.59 14.62 -15.65
C ASP A 105 18.24 13.36 -16.25
N PRO A 106 17.56 12.56 -17.06
CA PRO A 106 16.18 12.70 -17.51
C PRO A 106 15.16 12.29 -16.43
N LEU A 107 13.96 12.83 -16.54
CA LEU A 107 12.83 12.61 -15.62
C LEU A 107 12.20 11.20 -15.71
N GLU A 108 12.95 10.18 -16.06
CA GLU A 108 12.47 8.79 -16.17
C GLU A 108 11.88 8.27 -14.85
N VAL A 109 12.34 8.81 -13.73
CA VAL A 109 11.82 8.52 -12.39
C VAL A 109 10.34 8.96 -12.22
N TYR A 110 9.85 9.85 -13.09
CA TYR A 110 8.50 10.45 -12.99
C TYR A 110 7.52 9.94 -14.03
N ASP A 111 7.86 8.91 -14.78
CA ASP A 111 6.95 8.26 -15.71
C ASP A 111 5.65 7.77 -15.03
N PHE A 112 5.70 7.53 -13.72
CA PHE A 112 4.53 7.19 -12.92
C PHE A 112 3.52 8.34 -12.73
N ALA A 113 3.89 9.58 -13.03
CA ALA A 113 3.01 10.73 -13.06
C ALA A 113 2.37 10.97 -14.44
N THR A 114 2.65 10.12 -15.42
CA THR A 114 2.13 10.24 -16.78
C THR A 114 0.62 9.96 -16.83
N PRO A 115 -0.20 10.88 -17.36
CA PRO A 115 -1.62 10.63 -17.54
C PRO A 115 -1.88 9.41 -18.41
N THR A 116 -2.98 8.69 -18.12
CA THR A 116 -3.46 7.54 -18.87
C THR A 116 -4.87 7.83 -19.42
N GLU A 117 -5.42 6.90 -20.20
CA GLU A 117 -6.82 7.01 -20.63
C GLU A 117 -7.79 7.00 -19.44
N GLU A 118 -7.50 6.22 -18.40
CA GLU A 118 -8.32 6.09 -17.19
C GLU A 118 -8.13 7.28 -16.24
N VAL A 119 -6.93 7.85 -16.20
CA VAL A 119 -6.59 9.04 -15.42
C VAL A 119 -6.00 10.11 -16.33
N PRO A 120 -6.84 10.78 -17.15
CA PRO A 120 -6.40 11.86 -18.02
C PRO A 120 -5.98 13.09 -17.21
N GLN A 121 -5.21 13.98 -17.85
CA GLN A 121 -4.72 15.21 -17.20
C GLN A 121 -5.86 16.02 -16.58
N SER A 122 -7.01 16.09 -17.22
CA SER A 122 -8.19 16.80 -16.69
C SER A 122 -8.69 16.25 -15.35
N ARG A 123 -8.57 14.95 -15.12
CA ARG A 123 -8.92 14.33 -13.84
C ARG A 123 -7.87 14.66 -12.75
N ILE A 124 -6.60 14.70 -13.13
CA ILE A 124 -5.51 15.13 -12.25
C ILE A 124 -5.73 16.59 -11.82
N ASP A 125 -6.01 17.46 -12.77
CA ASP A 125 -6.26 18.89 -12.49
C ASP A 125 -7.48 19.10 -11.60
N ALA A 126 -8.58 18.35 -11.86
CA ALA A 126 -9.75 18.39 -11.00
C ALA A 126 -9.47 17.94 -9.57
N GLN A 127 -8.62 16.93 -9.37
CA GLN A 127 -8.21 16.49 -8.04
C GLN A 127 -7.35 17.54 -7.34
N ARG A 128 -6.44 18.18 -8.05
CA ARG A 128 -5.63 19.30 -7.53
C ARG A 128 -6.53 20.47 -7.08
N GLU A 129 -7.51 20.81 -7.88
CA GLU A 129 -8.46 21.86 -7.56
C GLU A 129 -9.30 21.52 -6.31
N ARG A 130 -9.78 20.27 -6.21
CA ARG A 130 -10.51 19.78 -5.05
C ARG A 130 -9.70 19.81 -3.75
N ALA A 131 -8.40 19.59 -3.81
CA ALA A 131 -7.52 19.57 -2.67
C ALA A 131 -6.91 20.95 -2.33
N ALA A 132 -7.08 21.96 -3.20
CA ALA A 132 -6.44 23.26 -3.09
C ALA A 132 -6.71 23.97 -1.75
N ASP A 133 -7.93 23.80 -1.19
CA ASP A 133 -8.33 24.39 0.09
C ASP A 133 -7.99 23.53 1.32
N SER A 134 -7.29 22.41 1.15
CA SER A 134 -6.88 21.58 2.28
C SER A 134 -5.82 22.26 3.14
N ASP A 135 -5.81 21.96 4.45
CA ASP A 135 -4.77 22.46 5.37
C ASP A 135 -3.36 22.04 4.93
N TYR A 136 -3.25 20.88 4.33
CA TYR A 136 -2.01 20.37 3.77
C TYR A 136 -1.48 21.28 2.65
N VAL A 137 -2.30 21.56 1.64
CA VAL A 137 -1.92 22.43 0.51
C VAL A 137 -1.64 23.87 0.98
N ARG A 138 -2.47 24.42 1.89
CA ARG A 138 -2.22 25.74 2.46
C ARG A 138 -0.89 25.79 3.21
N THR A 139 -0.57 24.76 3.97
CA THR A 139 0.71 24.66 4.69
C THR A 139 1.88 24.57 3.74
N LEU A 140 1.80 23.72 2.73
CA LEU A 140 2.84 23.60 1.71
C LEU A 140 3.03 24.92 0.95
N SER A 141 1.95 25.53 0.51
CA SER A 141 2.02 26.81 -0.24
C SER A 141 2.72 27.90 0.58
N ARG A 142 2.48 27.95 1.90
CA ARG A 142 3.19 28.85 2.80
C ARG A 142 4.67 28.51 2.90
N VAL A 143 5.00 27.24 3.11
CA VAL A 143 6.41 26.80 3.18
C VAL A 143 7.14 27.10 1.88
N TYR A 144 6.51 26.85 0.72
CA TYR A 144 7.10 27.21 -0.57
C TYR A 144 7.32 28.72 -0.73
N ALA A 145 6.38 29.54 -0.28
CA ALA A 145 6.53 30.97 -0.32
C ALA A 145 7.70 31.45 0.56
N ASP A 146 7.86 30.85 1.73
CA ASP A 146 8.95 31.17 2.67
C ASP A 146 10.32 30.67 2.16
N CYS A 147 10.35 29.54 1.42
CA CYS A 147 11.56 28.91 0.91
C CYS A 147 11.84 29.24 -0.56
N ALA A 148 11.06 30.10 -1.21
CA ALA A 148 11.04 30.31 -2.67
C ALA A 148 12.37 30.73 -3.30
N GLN A 149 13.39 31.04 -2.51
CA GLN A 149 14.75 31.37 -2.99
C GLN A 149 15.78 30.26 -2.75
N ASP A 150 15.38 29.18 -2.02
CA ASP A 150 16.34 28.22 -1.49
C ASP A 150 16.34 26.86 -2.19
N THR A 151 15.92 26.80 -3.43
CA THR A 151 16.06 25.66 -4.33
C THR A 151 14.89 24.66 -4.35
N GLU A 152 14.66 24.17 -5.53
CA GLU A 152 13.77 23.03 -5.84
C GLU A 152 14.06 21.79 -5.00
N GLU A 153 15.29 21.61 -4.53
CA GLU A 153 15.72 20.51 -3.67
C GLU A 153 15.04 20.52 -2.29
N VAL A 154 14.89 21.69 -1.67
CA VAL A 154 14.20 21.82 -0.38
C VAL A 154 12.71 21.52 -0.55
N ALA A 155 12.12 21.95 -1.65
CA ALA A 155 10.74 21.65 -2.00
C ALA A 155 10.51 20.14 -2.15
N TYR A 156 11.40 19.43 -2.81
CA TYR A 156 11.35 17.99 -2.96
C TYR A 156 11.27 17.26 -1.61
N PHE A 157 12.10 17.59 -0.65
CA PHE A 157 12.12 16.96 0.65
C PHE A 157 10.89 17.30 1.51
N ILE A 158 10.34 18.48 1.35
CA ILE A 158 9.13 18.90 2.05
C ILE A 158 7.90 18.12 1.56
N GLU A 159 7.85 17.80 0.28
CA GLU A 159 6.74 17.04 -0.31
C GLU A 159 6.79 15.54 0.00
N GLN A 160 7.93 15.02 0.40
CA GLN A 160 8.08 13.65 0.83
C GLN A 160 7.69 13.52 2.31
N VAL A 161 6.42 13.27 2.53
CA VAL A 161 5.79 13.27 3.86
C VAL A 161 6.35 12.23 4.80
N THR A 162 6.89 11.12 4.27
CA THR A 162 7.46 10.04 5.08
C THR A 162 8.76 9.58 4.48
N GLY A 163 9.76 9.48 5.29
CA GLY A 163 11.04 8.97 4.87
C GLY A 163 11.46 7.75 5.68
N HIS A 164 11.85 6.66 4.98
CA HIS A 164 12.72 5.65 5.53
C HIS A 164 12.22 5.01 6.83
N LEU A 165 10.91 4.72 6.92
CA LEU A 165 10.33 4.03 8.05
C LEU A 165 10.63 2.52 7.95
N ILE A 166 10.96 1.93 9.09
CA ILE A 166 11.10 0.49 9.25
C ILE A 166 10.02 0.03 10.23
N PRO A 167 8.85 -0.37 9.74
CA PRO A 167 7.77 -0.86 10.60
C PRO A 167 8.14 -2.17 11.29
N ASP A 168 7.52 -2.46 12.43
CA ASP A 168 7.73 -3.72 13.12
C ASP A 168 6.99 -4.90 12.44
N PHE A 169 7.33 -5.13 11.17
CA PHE A 169 6.81 -6.28 10.42
C PHE A 169 7.07 -7.60 11.12
N ARG A 170 8.23 -7.73 11.79
CA ARG A 170 8.60 -8.95 12.49
C ARG A 170 7.57 -9.33 13.55
N ARG A 171 7.12 -8.36 14.33
CA ARG A 171 6.09 -8.60 15.35
C ARG A 171 4.75 -8.90 14.72
N ALA A 172 4.30 -8.06 13.78
CA ALA A 172 3.02 -8.21 13.12
C ALA A 172 2.87 -9.58 12.44
N ILE A 173 3.89 -10.02 11.69
CA ILE A 173 3.91 -11.33 11.03
C ILE A 173 3.89 -12.47 12.05
N ARG A 174 4.62 -12.33 13.16
CA ARG A 174 4.74 -13.38 14.16
C ARG A 174 3.47 -13.59 14.97
N VAL A 175 2.82 -12.52 15.42
CA VAL A 175 1.68 -12.63 16.33
C VAL A 175 0.32 -12.48 15.63
N GLY A 176 0.30 -11.82 14.49
CA GLY A 176 -0.92 -11.47 13.76
C GLY A 176 -1.62 -10.23 14.31
N LEU A 177 -2.48 -9.64 13.48
CA LEU A 177 -3.14 -8.37 13.81
C LEU A 177 -4.22 -8.53 14.89
N GLU A 178 -4.87 -9.70 15.02
CA GLU A 178 -5.83 -9.92 16.13
C GLU A 178 -5.18 -9.85 17.50
N ALA A 179 -3.94 -10.33 17.62
CA ALA A 179 -3.20 -10.19 18.88
C ALA A 179 -2.89 -8.72 19.19
N LEU A 180 -2.47 -7.93 18.19
CA LEU A 180 -2.23 -6.50 18.36
C LEU A 180 -3.50 -5.72 18.72
N ARG A 181 -4.62 -6.03 18.08
CA ARG A 181 -5.93 -5.46 18.41
C ARG A 181 -6.35 -5.83 19.85
N GLY A 182 -6.09 -7.07 20.26
CA GLY A 182 -6.31 -7.52 21.64
C GLY A 182 -5.50 -6.72 22.65
N GLU A 183 -4.27 -6.35 22.35
CA GLU A 183 -3.44 -5.48 23.20
C GLU A 183 -4.02 -4.06 23.30
N ILE A 184 -4.50 -3.50 22.19
CA ILE A 184 -5.19 -2.20 22.18
C ILE A 184 -6.44 -2.27 23.07
N ALA A 185 -7.27 -3.30 22.91
CA ALA A 185 -8.47 -3.49 23.72
C ALA A 185 -8.16 -3.59 25.23
N GLN A 186 -7.04 -4.19 25.60
CA GLN A 186 -6.60 -4.27 26.99
C GLN A 186 -6.02 -2.94 27.52
N ALA A 187 -5.44 -2.11 26.64
CA ALA A 187 -4.86 -0.82 27.01
C ALA A 187 -5.94 0.25 27.18
N LEU A 188 -6.97 0.27 26.34
CA LEU A 188 -8.02 1.30 26.30
C LEU A 188 -8.61 1.66 27.67
N PRO A 189 -9.00 0.71 28.55
CA PRO A 189 -9.60 1.04 29.85
C PRO A 189 -8.64 1.75 30.83
N ARG A 190 -7.33 1.72 30.55
CA ARG A 190 -6.27 2.30 31.39
C ARG A 190 -5.63 3.53 30.77
N THR A 191 -6.06 3.90 29.59
CA THR A 191 -5.51 5.02 28.82
C THR A 191 -6.21 6.31 29.22
N ASP A 192 -5.46 7.39 29.29
CA ASP A 192 -6.02 8.73 29.48
C ASP A 192 -7.06 8.99 28.37
N PRO A 193 -8.27 9.48 28.71
CA PRO A 193 -9.29 9.83 27.72
C PRO A 193 -8.77 10.68 26.56
N ALA A 194 -7.81 11.56 26.80
CA ALA A 194 -7.18 12.40 25.77
C ALA A 194 -6.42 11.60 24.70
N HIS A 195 -6.03 10.35 24.98
CA HIS A 195 -5.30 9.47 24.05
C HIS A 195 -6.10 8.25 23.61
N ALA A 196 -7.33 8.09 24.12
CA ALA A 196 -8.16 6.92 23.82
C ALA A 196 -8.57 6.88 22.33
N ASP A 197 -8.80 8.03 21.72
CA ASP A 197 -9.19 8.11 20.29
C ASP A 197 -8.05 7.69 19.36
N ASN A 198 -6.81 8.00 19.71
CA ASN A 198 -5.64 7.50 18.98
C ASN A 198 -5.57 5.96 18.98
N LEU A 199 -5.78 5.31 20.14
CA LEU A 199 -5.84 3.84 20.21
C LEU A 199 -7.01 3.25 19.41
N ARG A 200 -8.17 3.91 19.40
CA ARG A 200 -9.31 3.51 18.57
C ARG A 200 -8.99 3.62 17.08
N ALA A 201 -8.35 4.71 16.67
CA ALA A 201 -7.90 4.90 15.29
C ALA A 201 -6.88 3.83 14.87
N MET A 202 -5.93 3.49 15.74
CA MET A 202 -5.00 2.38 15.52
C MET A 202 -5.72 1.03 15.33
N ASP A 203 -6.71 0.71 16.17
CA ASP A 203 -7.49 -0.52 16.03
C ASP A 203 -8.26 -0.57 14.71
N ARG A 204 -8.86 0.55 14.29
CA ARG A 204 -9.54 0.70 13.00
C ARG A 204 -8.57 0.50 11.84
N SER A 205 -7.37 1.08 11.91
CA SER A 205 -6.34 0.90 10.87
C SER A 205 -5.88 -0.56 10.73
N LEU A 206 -5.72 -1.28 11.86
CA LEU A 206 -5.44 -2.72 11.83
C LEU A 206 -6.61 -3.51 11.22
N ALA A 207 -7.86 -3.12 11.50
CA ALA A 207 -9.05 -3.73 10.90
C ALA A 207 -9.11 -3.53 9.38
N CYS A 208 -8.60 -2.40 8.86
CA CYS A 208 -8.51 -2.15 7.42
C CYS A 208 -7.65 -3.20 6.70
N ALA A 209 -6.53 -3.60 7.29
CA ALA A 209 -5.69 -4.67 6.73
C ALA A 209 -6.43 -6.01 6.69
N LEU A 210 -7.26 -6.31 7.69
CA LEU A 210 -8.11 -7.51 7.69
C LEU A 210 -9.21 -7.44 6.64
N THR A 211 -9.80 -6.27 6.42
CA THR A 211 -10.79 -6.04 5.37
C THR A 211 -10.18 -6.25 3.99
N LEU A 212 -9.00 -5.68 3.74
CA LEU A 212 -8.29 -5.85 2.46
C LEU A 212 -7.93 -7.32 2.22
N ALA A 213 -7.41 -8.02 3.24
CA ALA A 213 -7.14 -9.46 3.16
C ALA A 213 -8.39 -10.26 2.76
N GLY A 214 -9.52 -9.99 3.41
CA GLY A 214 -10.78 -10.67 3.11
C GLY A 214 -11.28 -10.43 1.67
N ARG A 215 -11.10 -9.22 1.15
CA ARG A 215 -11.45 -8.88 -0.24
C ARG A 215 -10.56 -9.62 -1.24
N TYR A 216 -9.25 -9.64 -1.01
CA TYR A 216 -8.33 -10.42 -1.84
C TYR A 216 -8.60 -11.93 -1.74
N ALA A 217 -8.93 -12.44 -0.55
CA ALA A 217 -9.31 -13.85 -0.38
C ALA A 217 -10.55 -14.21 -1.21
N ALA A 218 -11.56 -13.34 -1.24
CA ALA A 218 -12.75 -13.53 -2.07
C ALA A 218 -12.40 -13.55 -3.56
N LEU A 219 -11.62 -12.58 -4.03
CA LEU A 219 -11.18 -12.50 -5.42
C LEU A 219 -10.32 -13.72 -5.82
N ALA A 220 -9.42 -14.16 -4.94
CA ALA A 220 -8.62 -15.36 -5.20
C ALA A 220 -9.49 -16.63 -5.33
N ARG A 221 -10.59 -16.76 -4.54
CA ARG A 221 -11.55 -17.86 -4.70
C ARG A 221 -12.27 -17.80 -6.04
N GLU A 222 -12.75 -16.64 -6.43
CA GLU A 222 -13.38 -16.45 -7.76
C GLU A 222 -12.44 -16.87 -8.89
N LYS A 223 -11.18 -16.47 -8.82
CA LYS A 223 -10.15 -16.88 -9.80
C LYS A 223 -9.86 -18.39 -9.72
N ALA A 224 -9.82 -18.99 -8.54
CA ALA A 224 -9.64 -20.43 -8.38
C ALA A 224 -10.81 -21.23 -9.00
N ASP A 225 -12.04 -20.73 -8.83
CA ASP A 225 -13.23 -21.38 -9.39
C ASP A 225 -13.27 -21.28 -10.92
N ALA A 226 -12.72 -20.22 -11.49
CA ALA A 226 -12.65 -20.02 -12.94
C ALA A 226 -11.43 -20.67 -13.59
N ALA A 227 -10.43 -21.11 -12.82
CA ALA A 227 -9.18 -21.67 -13.30
C ALA A 227 -9.15 -23.22 -13.24
N GLU A 228 -8.22 -23.82 -13.96
CA GLU A 228 -7.93 -25.26 -13.93
C GLU A 228 -6.44 -25.51 -13.63
N GLY A 229 -6.12 -26.75 -13.25
CA GLY A 229 -4.74 -27.20 -13.03
C GLY A 229 -4.00 -26.38 -11.96
N GLU A 230 -2.75 -26.08 -12.24
CA GLU A 230 -1.86 -25.37 -11.31
C GLU A 230 -2.33 -23.96 -10.95
N ALA A 231 -2.96 -23.26 -11.87
CA ALA A 231 -3.50 -21.93 -11.60
C ALA A 231 -4.61 -21.99 -10.54
N LYS A 232 -5.49 -23.00 -10.64
CA LYS A 232 -6.53 -23.24 -9.63
C LYS A 232 -5.94 -23.49 -8.25
N GLU A 233 -4.93 -24.36 -8.17
CA GLU A 233 -4.27 -24.70 -6.90
C GLU A 233 -3.58 -23.48 -6.29
N ARG A 234 -2.93 -22.64 -7.10
CA ARG A 234 -2.25 -21.43 -6.67
C ARG A 234 -3.24 -20.39 -6.11
N PHE A 235 -4.33 -20.12 -6.81
CA PHE A 235 -5.33 -19.18 -6.30
C PHE A 235 -6.06 -19.72 -5.07
N ALA A 236 -6.31 -21.02 -4.99
CA ALA A 236 -6.89 -21.64 -3.80
C ALA A 236 -5.96 -21.51 -2.58
N LEU A 237 -4.65 -21.76 -2.75
CA LEU A 237 -3.65 -21.55 -1.71
C LEU A 237 -3.59 -20.07 -1.26
N MET A 238 -3.64 -19.15 -2.22
CA MET A 238 -3.65 -17.71 -1.93
C MET A 238 -4.87 -17.33 -1.09
N ALA A 239 -6.05 -17.81 -1.45
CA ALA A 239 -7.28 -17.56 -0.71
C ALA A 239 -7.23 -18.13 0.71
N GLU A 240 -6.79 -19.39 0.89
CA GLU A 240 -6.63 -20.02 2.20
C GLU A 240 -5.61 -19.24 3.07
N THR A 241 -4.51 -18.81 2.45
CA THR A 241 -3.49 -18.00 3.13
C THR A 241 -4.06 -16.69 3.63
N LEU A 242 -4.80 -15.96 2.80
CA LEU A 242 -5.40 -14.66 3.15
C LEU A 242 -6.53 -14.75 4.16
N ASP A 243 -7.20 -15.90 4.29
CA ASP A 243 -8.16 -16.15 5.39
C ASP A 243 -7.46 -16.21 6.74
N ARG A 244 -6.18 -16.56 6.74
CA ARG A 244 -5.40 -16.71 7.95
C ARG A 244 -4.52 -15.50 8.26
N VAL A 245 -3.74 -15.03 7.29
CA VAL A 245 -2.80 -13.91 7.49
C VAL A 245 -3.30 -12.65 6.75
N PRO A 246 -3.09 -11.48 7.30
CA PRO A 246 -2.34 -11.12 8.50
C PRO A 246 -3.11 -11.24 9.83
N ARG A 247 -4.31 -11.80 9.82
CA ARG A 247 -5.18 -11.96 11.01
C ARG A 247 -4.45 -12.64 12.15
N LEU A 248 -3.90 -13.82 11.88
CA LEU A 248 -3.14 -14.66 12.80
C LEU A 248 -1.66 -14.66 12.42
N GLY A 249 -0.80 -15.05 13.35
CA GLY A 249 0.63 -15.21 13.08
C GLY A 249 0.89 -16.23 11.96
N ALA A 250 1.87 -15.93 11.12
CA ALA A 250 2.29 -16.81 10.04
C ALA A 250 2.92 -18.11 10.56
N ARG A 251 2.76 -19.21 9.82
CA ARG A 251 3.33 -20.54 10.12
C ARG A 251 4.34 -20.97 9.08
N THR A 252 4.22 -20.50 7.84
CA THR A 252 5.06 -20.86 6.71
C THR A 252 5.71 -19.63 6.11
N THR A 253 6.76 -19.82 5.31
CA THR A 253 7.41 -18.73 4.56
C THR A 253 6.41 -18.03 3.64
N TYR A 254 5.54 -18.79 2.98
CA TYR A 254 4.52 -18.23 2.08
C TYR A 254 3.54 -17.32 2.83
N GLU A 255 3.01 -17.79 4.00
CA GLU A 255 2.15 -16.97 4.86
C GLU A 255 2.88 -15.70 5.36
N ALA A 256 4.15 -15.82 5.72
CA ALA A 256 4.93 -14.68 6.20
C ALA A 256 5.16 -13.61 5.10
N MET A 257 5.48 -14.05 3.88
CA MET A 257 5.66 -13.16 2.74
C MET A 257 4.34 -12.52 2.30
N GLN A 258 3.25 -13.28 2.26
CA GLN A 258 1.93 -12.74 1.95
C GLN A 258 1.49 -11.71 3.00
N SER A 259 1.71 -12.00 4.28
CA SER A 259 1.42 -11.05 5.36
C SER A 259 2.23 -9.77 5.23
N PHE A 260 3.53 -9.88 4.95
CA PHE A 260 4.40 -8.74 4.72
C PHE A 260 3.92 -7.85 3.58
N LEU A 261 3.66 -8.44 2.41
CA LEU A 261 3.25 -7.71 1.22
C LEU A 261 1.95 -6.94 1.44
N LEU A 262 0.96 -7.59 2.07
CA LEU A 262 -0.33 -6.96 2.33
C LEU A 262 -0.21 -5.80 3.35
N LEU A 263 0.58 -5.99 4.41
CA LEU A 263 0.83 -4.93 5.40
C LEU A 263 1.57 -3.75 4.79
N TRP A 264 2.56 -4.03 3.94
CA TRP A 264 3.29 -3.01 3.19
C TRP A 264 2.36 -2.23 2.27
N GLU A 265 1.47 -2.90 1.55
CA GLU A 265 0.48 -2.30 0.68
C GLU A 265 -0.47 -1.37 1.46
N VAL A 266 -1.01 -1.83 2.59
CA VAL A 266 -1.89 -1.03 3.45
C VAL A 266 -1.18 0.25 3.92
N MET A 267 0.08 0.14 4.31
CA MET A 267 0.87 1.31 4.72
C MET A 267 1.10 2.28 3.57
N CYS A 268 1.35 1.78 2.38
CA CYS A 268 1.44 2.61 1.19
C CYS A 268 0.12 3.32 0.89
N LEU A 269 -1.02 2.65 1.06
CA LEU A 269 -2.35 3.25 0.87
C LEU A 269 -2.66 4.33 1.89
N GLU A 270 -2.28 4.11 3.15
CA GLU A 270 -2.45 5.09 4.22
C GLU A 270 -1.65 6.37 3.91
N GLN A 271 -0.46 6.23 3.34
CA GLN A 271 0.43 7.33 3.00
C GLN A 271 0.15 7.94 1.61
N ALA A 272 -0.92 7.54 0.91
CA ALA A 272 -1.28 8.19 -0.34
C ALA A 272 -1.43 9.72 -0.12
N PRO A 273 -0.85 10.58 -0.93
CA PRO A 273 -0.40 10.37 -2.30
C PRO A 273 1.07 9.96 -2.49
N ASN A 274 1.87 9.94 -1.47
CA ASN A 274 3.32 9.79 -1.65
C ASN A 274 3.95 8.83 -0.64
N PRO A 275 3.70 7.50 -0.78
CA PRO A 275 4.36 6.52 0.06
C PRO A 275 5.84 6.43 -0.33
N PHE A 276 6.71 6.86 0.56
CA PHE A 276 8.14 6.85 0.30
C PHE A 276 8.90 6.02 1.31
N ALA A 277 9.58 4.99 0.79
CA ALA A 277 10.60 4.23 1.49
C ALA A 277 10.16 3.51 2.78
N PHE A 278 9.12 2.69 2.71
CA PHE A 278 8.87 1.68 3.73
C PHE A 278 9.82 0.50 3.52
N SER A 279 10.75 0.31 4.43
CA SER A 279 11.72 -0.78 4.35
C SER A 279 11.27 -1.99 5.15
N VAL A 280 11.54 -3.18 4.63
CA VAL A 280 11.35 -4.44 5.37
C VAL A 280 12.30 -4.53 6.58
N GLY A 281 13.41 -3.81 6.58
CA GLY A 281 14.46 -3.93 7.57
C GLY A 281 15.32 -5.18 7.35
N ASN A 282 15.58 -5.94 8.40
CA ASN A 282 16.36 -7.18 8.31
C ASN A 282 15.49 -8.35 7.82
N ALA A 283 15.29 -8.46 6.52
CA ALA A 283 14.45 -9.48 5.88
C ALA A 283 14.86 -10.91 6.28
N ASP A 284 16.15 -11.19 6.38
CA ASP A 284 16.70 -12.46 6.83
C ASP A 284 16.15 -12.84 8.23
N ARG A 285 16.15 -11.92 9.18
CA ARG A 285 15.66 -12.14 10.55
C ARG A 285 14.13 -12.23 10.64
N ILE A 286 13.43 -11.62 9.69
CA ILE A 286 11.97 -11.67 9.66
C ILE A 286 11.52 -13.02 9.12
N PHE A 287 12.11 -13.51 8.02
CA PHE A 287 11.64 -14.69 7.31
C PHE A 287 12.34 -16.00 7.70
N GLU A 288 13.57 -15.96 8.25
CA GLU A 288 14.30 -17.16 8.68
C GLU A 288 13.51 -18.10 9.62
N PRO A 289 12.70 -17.60 10.59
CA PRO A 289 11.91 -18.48 11.44
C PRO A 289 10.93 -19.40 10.69
N TYR A 290 10.60 -19.06 9.44
CA TYR A 290 9.62 -19.76 8.61
C TYR A 290 10.26 -20.64 7.53
N ARG A 291 11.59 -20.61 7.39
CA ARG A 291 12.31 -21.29 6.30
C ARG A 291 12.17 -22.80 6.31
N ALA A 292 12.03 -23.40 7.46
CA ALA A 292 11.93 -24.85 7.64
C ALA A 292 10.50 -25.35 7.87
N ALA A 293 9.51 -24.47 7.76
CA ALA A 293 8.11 -24.77 8.04
C ALA A 293 7.32 -25.09 6.75
#